data_a142dbff8f9ce89651e462505969e7df
#
_entry.id   a142dbff8f9ce89651e462505969e7df
#
_cell.length_a   1.000
_cell.length_b   1.000
_cell.length_c   1.000
_cell.angle_alpha   90.00
_cell.angle_beta   90.00
_cell.angle_gamma   90.00
#
_symmetry.space_group_name_H-M   'P 1'
#
loop_
_entity.id
_entity.type
_entity.pdbx_description
1 polymer ?
#
loop_
_entity_poly.entity_id
_entity_poly.type
_entity_poly.pdbx_seq_one_letter_code
_entity_poly.pdbx_strand_id
1 'polypeptide(L)'
;GREYTDDAMIAEAAGCAVHVFQGDLANFKLTTREDFARAMEQLKAPSLADLPDVRMGQGYDVHAFAEGDKVWLGGVAIPHSHALAGHSDADVLMHAITDAVLGAIAEGDIGAHFPPSDPQWKGAASEIFLAHACKLVRERGGMIAHIDATVVCEAPKVGPHREAIRESLARIMGLDIGRVAIKATTTEKL
;
A
#
# COMPACT_ATOMS: atom_id res chain seq x y z
N GLY A 1 63.32 -26.31 1.85
CA GLY A 1 62.67 -25.63 2.97
C GLY A 1 61.22 -26.08 3.06
N ARG A 2 60.66 -26.05 4.23
CA ARG A 2 59.22 -26.39 4.42
C ARG A 2 58.42 -25.19 3.91
N GLU A 3 57.47 -25.45 3.07
CA GLU A 3 56.49 -24.43 2.63
C GLU A 3 55.35 -24.34 3.65
N TYR A 4 55.02 -23.17 4.12
CA TYR A 4 53.93 -22.90 5.05
C TYR A 4 52.82 -22.18 4.29
N THR A 5 51.59 -22.60 4.46
CA THR A 5 50.44 -22.07 3.71
C THR A 5 49.68 -20.98 4.49
N ASP A 6 49.92 -20.87 5.79
CA ASP A 6 49.31 -19.87 6.65
C ASP A 6 50.13 -19.59 7.93
N ASP A 7 49.76 -18.54 8.64
CA ASP A 7 50.45 -18.04 9.86
C ASP A 7 50.29 -19.05 11.02
N ALA A 8 49.21 -19.82 11.08
CA ALA A 8 48.99 -20.82 12.13
C ALA A 8 49.99 -21.96 12.01
N MET A 9 50.29 -22.45 10.79
CA MET A 9 51.33 -23.45 10.53
C MET A 9 52.71 -22.95 10.90
N ILE A 10 53.01 -21.66 10.71
CA ILE A 10 54.29 -21.07 11.13
C ILE A 10 54.40 -21.04 12.66
N ALA A 11 53.32 -20.66 13.33
CA ALA A 11 53.24 -20.63 14.80
C ALA A 11 53.40 -22.01 15.41
N GLU A 12 52.71 -23.01 14.88
CA GLU A 12 52.85 -24.43 15.30
C GLU A 12 54.28 -24.91 15.09
N ALA A 13 54.88 -24.62 13.94
CA ALA A 13 56.29 -25.04 13.65
C ALA A 13 57.29 -24.38 14.59
N ALA A 14 56.97 -23.19 15.13
CA ALA A 14 57.72 -22.46 16.16
C ALA A 14 57.45 -22.96 17.60
N GLY A 15 56.57 -23.97 17.76
CA GLY A 15 56.22 -24.51 19.07
C GLY A 15 55.18 -23.70 19.84
N CYS A 16 54.48 -22.77 19.18
CA CYS A 16 53.34 -22.04 19.78
C CYS A 16 52.08 -22.89 19.83
N ALA A 17 51.34 -22.82 20.91
CA ALA A 17 50.01 -23.46 20.98
C ALA A 17 49.01 -22.66 20.14
N VAL A 18 48.40 -23.33 19.17
CA VAL A 18 47.34 -22.76 18.32
C VAL A 18 45.98 -23.31 18.75
N HIS A 19 45.05 -22.42 19.07
CA HIS A 19 43.69 -22.78 19.47
C HIS A 19 42.70 -22.37 18.38
N VAL A 20 41.80 -23.28 18.02
CA VAL A 20 40.73 -23.03 17.05
C VAL A 20 39.46 -22.69 17.80
N PHE A 21 38.76 -21.64 17.37
CA PHE A 21 37.45 -21.28 17.85
C PHE A 21 36.48 -21.19 16.67
N GLN A 22 35.20 -21.33 16.95
CA GLN A 22 34.18 -21.26 15.91
C GLN A 22 34.03 -19.80 15.40
N GLY A 23 34.28 -19.62 14.11
CA GLY A 23 34.10 -18.36 13.42
C GLY A 23 32.77 -18.28 12.68
N ASP A 24 32.52 -17.15 12.04
CA ASP A 24 31.39 -16.97 11.13
C ASP A 24 31.75 -17.55 9.75
N LEU A 25 30.85 -18.38 9.18
CA LEU A 25 31.00 -18.96 7.85
C LEU A 25 31.03 -17.90 6.73
N ALA A 26 30.49 -16.71 6.98
CA ALA A 26 30.58 -15.57 6.06
C ALA A 26 31.94 -14.90 6.06
N ASN A 27 32.77 -15.15 7.09
CA ASN A 27 34.13 -14.59 7.18
C ASN A 27 35.11 -15.52 6.44
N PHE A 28 35.42 -15.18 5.20
CA PHE A 28 36.35 -15.92 4.36
C PHE A 28 37.53 -15.07 3.89
N LYS A 29 38.67 -15.69 3.66
CA LYS A 29 39.88 -15.01 3.23
C LYS A 29 39.78 -14.63 1.75
N LEU A 30 40.12 -13.38 1.41
CA LEU A 30 40.19 -12.88 0.03
C LEU A 30 41.59 -13.18 -0.56
N THR A 31 41.74 -14.24 -1.32
CA THR A 31 43.03 -14.68 -1.88
C THR A 31 42.97 -14.93 -3.38
N THR A 32 41.83 -15.33 -3.90
CA THR A 32 41.66 -15.66 -5.32
C THR A 32 40.70 -14.64 -5.99
N ARG A 33 40.68 -14.67 -7.34
CA ARG A 33 39.71 -13.85 -8.10
C ARG A 33 38.27 -14.26 -7.78
N GLU A 34 38.06 -15.53 -7.52
CA GLU A 34 36.75 -16.09 -7.13
C GLU A 34 36.31 -15.58 -5.76
N ASP A 35 37.24 -15.48 -4.78
CA ASP A 35 36.93 -14.89 -3.47
C ASP A 35 36.54 -13.43 -3.60
N PHE A 36 37.22 -12.66 -4.44
CA PHE A 36 36.86 -11.26 -4.71
C PHE A 36 35.49 -11.14 -5.39
N ALA A 37 35.18 -12.01 -6.37
CA ALA A 37 33.87 -12.01 -7.02
C ALA A 37 32.76 -12.33 -6.03
N ARG A 38 32.95 -13.31 -5.13
CA ARG A 38 32.02 -13.65 -4.06
C ARG A 38 31.83 -12.51 -3.07
N ALA A 39 32.91 -11.84 -2.66
CA ALA A 39 32.84 -10.68 -1.76
C ALA A 39 32.10 -9.50 -2.42
N MET A 40 32.36 -9.24 -3.69
CA MET A 40 31.64 -8.21 -4.44
C MET A 40 30.13 -8.50 -4.56
N GLU A 41 29.74 -9.75 -4.73
CA GLU A 41 28.33 -10.15 -4.74
C GLU A 41 27.67 -9.92 -3.38
N GLN A 42 28.37 -10.19 -2.26
CA GLN A 42 27.90 -9.90 -0.91
C GLN A 42 27.79 -8.40 -0.59
N LEU A 43 28.64 -7.58 -1.23
CA LEU A 43 28.63 -6.12 -1.07
C LEU A 43 27.69 -5.41 -2.04
N LYS A 44 27.08 -6.15 -2.97
CA LYS A 44 26.15 -5.58 -3.93
C LYS A 44 24.97 -4.96 -3.19
N ALA A 45 24.76 -3.68 -3.40
CA ALA A 45 23.58 -3.00 -2.85
C ALA A 45 22.33 -3.70 -3.38
N PRO A 46 21.30 -3.93 -2.54
CA PRO A 46 20.06 -4.50 -3.00
C PRO A 46 19.51 -3.67 -4.16
N SER A 47 19.15 -4.34 -5.24
CA SER A 47 18.44 -3.69 -6.34
C SER A 47 17.00 -3.44 -5.94
N LEU A 48 16.29 -2.56 -6.66
CA LEU A 48 14.84 -2.39 -6.44
C LEU A 48 14.07 -3.71 -6.61
N ALA A 49 14.60 -4.65 -7.41
CA ALA A 49 14.01 -5.97 -7.60
C ALA A 49 14.16 -6.91 -6.38
N ASP A 50 15.14 -6.63 -5.50
CA ASP A 50 15.40 -7.41 -4.29
C ASP A 50 14.62 -6.88 -3.07
N LEU A 51 13.99 -5.69 -3.21
CA LEU A 51 13.18 -5.09 -2.15
C LEU A 51 11.72 -5.55 -2.26
N PRO A 52 10.99 -5.65 -1.14
CA PRO A 52 9.54 -5.79 -1.22
C PRO A 52 8.93 -4.67 -2.04
N ASP A 53 8.06 -4.99 -3.01
CA ASP A 53 7.34 -3.99 -3.82
C ASP A 53 6.21 -3.37 -2.98
N VAL A 54 6.58 -2.49 -2.05
CA VAL A 54 5.64 -1.74 -1.22
C VAL A 54 5.30 -0.43 -1.92
N ARG A 55 4.03 -0.24 -2.23
CA ARG A 55 3.50 0.95 -2.89
C ARG A 55 2.52 1.68 -2.01
N MET A 56 2.49 2.99 -2.14
CA MET A 56 1.52 3.87 -1.50
C MET A 56 0.76 4.62 -2.58
N GLY A 57 -0.55 4.78 -2.39
CA GLY A 57 -1.40 5.61 -3.23
C GLY A 57 -2.08 6.69 -2.41
N GLN A 58 -2.32 7.83 -3.05
CA GLN A 58 -3.08 8.93 -2.51
C GLN A 58 -4.22 9.24 -3.48
N GLY A 59 -5.43 9.43 -2.96
CA GLY A 59 -6.59 9.86 -3.71
C GLY A 59 -7.24 11.06 -3.02
N TYR A 60 -7.76 11.96 -3.83
CA TYR A 60 -8.48 13.14 -3.38
C TYR A 60 -9.65 13.38 -4.31
N ASP A 61 -10.84 13.56 -3.75
CA ASP A 61 -12.05 13.87 -4.51
C ASP A 61 -12.91 14.88 -3.75
N VAL A 62 -13.66 15.68 -4.48
CA VAL A 62 -14.55 16.72 -3.95
C VAL A 62 -15.84 16.73 -4.74
N HIS A 63 -16.96 16.67 -4.05
CA HIS A 63 -18.28 16.77 -4.64
C HIS A 63 -19.05 17.97 -4.08
N ALA A 64 -19.71 18.71 -4.96
CA ALA A 64 -20.67 19.73 -4.55
C ALA A 64 -21.95 19.10 -4.00
N PHE A 65 -22.66 19.82 -3.17
CA PHE A 65 -24.02 19.44 -2.77
C PHE A 65 -25.01 19.66 -3.92
N ALA A 66 -26.00 18.76 -3.99
CA ALA A 66 -27.12 18.79 -4.93
C ALA A 66 -28.44 18.53 -4.17
N GLU A 67 -29.57 18.65 -4.87
CA GLU A 67 -30.85 18.26 -4.31
C GLU A 67 -30.88 16.78 -3.94
N GLY A 68 -31.42 16.46 -2.78
CA GLY A 68 -31.53 15.10 -2.28
C GLY A 68 -31.78 15.06 -0.78
N ASP A 69 -31.85 13.85 -0.26
CA ASP A 69 -32.22 13.57 1.14
C ASP A 69 -31.16 12.77 1.91
N LYS A 70 -30.04 12.43 1.26
CA LYS A 70 -28.94 11.64 1.84
C LYS A 70 -27.63 11.84 1.12
N VAL A 71 -26.56 11.58 1.82
CA VAL A 71 -25.19 11.50 1.30
C VAL A 71 -24.69 10.06 1.41
N TRP A 72 -24.05 9.54 0.34
CA TRP A 72 -23.36 8.26 0.38
C TRP A 72 -21.90 8.46 0.79
N LEU A 73 -21.46 7.74 1.82
CA LEU A 73 -20.05 7.73 2.25
C LEU A 73 -19.63 6.30 2.61
N GLY A 74 -18.70 5.75 1.86
CA GLY A 74 -18.19 4.41 2.05
C GLY A 74 -19.27 3.34 1.93
N GLY A 75 -20.27 3.53 1.06
CA GLY A 75 -21.40 2.63 0.86
C GLY A 75 -22.51 2.74 1.93
N VAL A 76 -22.42 3.74 2.80
CA VAL A 76 -23.42 4.01 3.84
C VAL A 76 -24.25 5.22 3.48
N ALA A 77 -25.57 5.07 3.42
CA ALA A 77 -26.51 6.17 3.22
C ALA A 77 -26.70 6.94 4.52
N ILE A 78 -26.26 8.18 4.55
CA ILE A 78 -26.38 9.07 5.71
C ILE A 78 -27.45 10.10 5.45
N PRO A 79 -28.52 10.17 6.24
CA PRO A 79 -29.58 11.19 6.08
C PRO A 79 -28.97 12.60 6.13
N HIS A 80 -29.34 13.43 5.15
CA HIS A 80 -28.88 14.79 5.02
C HIS A 80 -29.89 15.60 4.19
N SER A 81 -29.91 16.92 4.33
CA SER A 81 -30.82 17.78 3.57
C SER A 81 -30.44 17.95 2.09
N HIS A 82 -29.29 17.41 1.67
CA HIS A 82 -28.77 17.45 0.30
C HIS A 82 -28.11 16.12 -0.02
N ALA A 83 -28.01 15.78 -1.29
CA ALA A 83 -27.15 14.73 -1.82
C ALA A 83 -25.82 15.32 -2.28
N LEU A 84 -24.89 14.47 -2.74
CA LEU A 84 -23.69 14.89 -3.47
C LEU A 84 -23.97 14.83 -4.98
N ALA A 85 -23.46 15.81 -5.73
CA ALA A 85 -23.54 15.83 -7.19
C ALA A 85 -22.52 14.84 -7.78
N GLY A 86 -22.95 14.00 -8.70
CA GLY A 86 -22.04 13.05 -9.39
C GLY A 86 -22.75 12.23 -10.45
N HIS A 87 -21.99 11.51 -11.27
CA HIS A 87 -22.52 10.62 -12.31
C HIS A 87 -22.95 9.25 -11.78
N SER A 88 -22.35 8.81 -10.66
CA SER A 88 -22.66 7.58 -9.93
C SER A 88 -23.61 7.89 -8.75
N ASP A 89 -23.56 7.09 -7.68
CA ASP A 89 -24.15 7.41 -6.38
C ASP A 89 -23.43 8.55 -5.64
N ALA A 90 -22.36 9.10 -6.26
CA ALA A 90 -21.54 10.21 -5.76
C ALA A 90 -20.88 9.95 -4.39
N ASP A 91 -20.52 8.70 -4.09
CA ASP A 91 -19.77 8.36 -2.89
C ASP A 91 -18.30 8.84 -3.01
N VAL A 92 -18.10 10.09 -2.61
CA VAL A 92 -16.81 10.79 -2.71
C VAL A 92 -15.69 10.07 -1.95
N LEU A 93 -16.02 9.36 -0.86
CA LEU A 93 -15.04 8.61 -0.09
C LEU A 93 -14.55 7.38 -0.85
N MET A 94 -15.48 6.62 -1.47
CA MET A 94 -15.09 5.50 -2.31
C MET A 94 -14.33 5.93 -3.56
N HIS A 95 -14.67 7.06 -4.16
CA HIS A 95 -13.93 7.61 -5.32
C HIS A 95 -12.49 7.91 -4.93
N ALA A 96 -12.26 8.65 -3.85
CA ALA A 96 -10.91 8.97 -3.38
C ALA A 96 -10.09 7.69 -3.06
N ILE A 97 -10.71 6.68 -2.42
CA ILE A 97 -10.03 5.42 -2.12
C ILE A 97 -9.73 4.65 -3.41
N THR A 98 -10.64 4.64 -4.38
CA THR A 98 -10.45 3.98 -5.68
C THR A 98 -9.25 4.58 -6.42
N ASP A 99 -9.17 5.92 -6.50
CA ASP A 99 -8.05 6.62 -7.12
C ASP A 99 -6.72 6.36 -6.40
N ALA A 100 -6.74 6.31 -5.05
CA ALA A 100 -5.56 5.93 -4.29
C ALA A 100 -5.06 4.52 -4.65
N VAL A 101 -5.96 3.55 -4.79
CA VAL A 101 -5.62 2.16 -5.14
C VAL A 101 -5.10 2.07 -6.58
N LEU A 102 -5.79 2.70 -7.54
CA LEU A 102 -5.36 2.74 -8.96
C LEU A 102 -4.01 3.43 -9.10
N GLY A 103 -3.82 4.58 -8.43
CA GLY A 103 -2.56 5.31 -8.44
C GLY A 103 -1.39 4.50 -7.87
N ALA A 104 -1.59 3.73 -6.80
CA ALA A 104 -0.56 2.86 -6.22
C ALA A 104 -0.02 1.83 -7.21
N ILE A 105 -0.85 1.38 -8.15
CA ILE A 105 -0.48 0.40 -9.19
C ILE A 105 -0.24 1.03 -10.57
N ALA A 106 -0.19 2.36 -10.65
CA ALA A 106 0.02 3.14 -11.87
C ALA A 106 -1.02 2.86 -12.97
N GLU A 107 -2.30 2.68 -12.60
CA GLU A 107 -3.42 2.42 -13.52
C GLU A 107 -4.28 3.66 -13.81
N GLY A 108 -3.79 4.86 -13.49
CA GLY A 108 -4.54 6.09 -13.71
C GLY A 108 -5.58 6.34 -12.62
N ASP A 109 -6.79 6.69 -13.02
CA ASP A 109 -7.90 7.10 -12.15
C ASP A 109 -9.22 6.42 -12.54
N ILE A 110 -10.29 6.69 -11.78
CA ILE A 110 -11.63 6.19 -12.08
C ILE A 110 -12.06 6.55 -13.51
N GLY A 111 -11.79 7.77 -13.96
CA GLY A 111 -12.21 8.25 -15.28
C GLY A 111 -11.59 7.47 -16.44
N ALA A 112 -10.38 6.93 -16.26
CA ALA A 112 -9.72 6.09 -17.25
C ALA A 112 -10.39 4.71 -17.40
N HIS A 113 -10.93 4.14 -16.31
CA HIS A 113 -11.58 2.84 -16.28
C HIS A 113 -13.10 2.91 -16.53
N PHE A 114 -13.74 3.99 -16.06
CA PHE A 114 -15.17 4.20 -16.09
C PHE A 114 -15.51 5.59 -16.63
N PRO A 115 -15.34 5.81 -17.95
CA PRO A 115 -15.53 7.13 -18.54
C PRO A 115 -16.91 7.70 -18.23
N PRO A 116 -17.02 8.93 -17.73
CA PRO A 116 -18.31 9.57 -17.47
C PRO A 116 -19.19 9.72 -18.70
N SER A 117 -18.60 9.69 -19.90
CA SER A 117 -19.31 9.70 -21.18
C SER A 117 -20.06 8.41 -21.49
N ASP A 118 -19.76 7.32 -20.80
CA ASP A 118 -20.43 6.03 -20.98
C ASP A 118 -21.70 5.96 -20.13
N PRO A 119 -22.89 5.89 -20.76
CA PRO A 119 -24.17 5.90 -20.05
C PRO A 119 -24.35 4.74 -19.06
N GLN A 120 -23.60 3.62 -19.22
CA GLN A 120 -23.72 2.46 -18.34
C GLN A 120 -23.33 2.77 -16.89
N TRP A 121 -22.49 3.80 -16.68
CA TRP A 121 -22.03 4.18 -15.34
C TRP A 121 -22.90 5.22 -14.65
N LYS A 122 -23.92 5.73 -15.35
CA LYS A 122 -24.85 6.71 -14.78
C LYS A 122 -25.66 6.07 -13.65
N GLY A 123 -25.51 6.61 -12.44
CA GLY A 123 -26.17 6.09 -11.23
C GLY A 123 -25.58 4.76 -10.72
N ALA A 124 -24.43 4.33 -11.24
CA ALA A 124 -23.75 3.13 -10.76
C ALA A 124 -23.33 3.29 -9.30
N ALA A 125 -23.35 2.20 -8.52
CA ALA A 125 -22.82 2.19 -7.17
C ALA A 125 -21.29 2.29 -7.20
N SER A 126 -20.70 3.19 -6.43
CA SER A 126 -19.24 3.39 -6.36
C SER A 126 -18.50 2.16 -5.82
N GLU A 127 -19.21 1.23 -5.16
CA GLU A 127 -18.70 -0.09 -4.79
C GLU A 127 -18.12 -0.85 -5.99
N ILE A 128 -18.72 -0.70 -7.18
CA ILE A 128 -18.26 -1.34 -8.42
C ILE A 128 -16.85 -0.87 -8.77
N PHE A 129 -16.60 0.42 -8.66
CA PHE A 129 -15.31 1.04 -9.00
C PHE A 129 -14.22 0.61 -8.03
N LEU A 130 -14.53 0.64 -6.73
CA LEU A 130 -13.60 0.22 -5.68
C LEU A 130 -13.29 -1.28 -5.78
N ALA A 131 -14.29 -2.12 -6.00
CA ALA A 131 -14.10 -3.56 -6.16
C ALA A 131 -13.23 -3.88 -7.39
N HIS A 132 -13.40 -3.13 -8.50
CA HIS A 132 -12.56 -3.26 -9.68
C HIS A 132 -11.10 -2.91 -9.38
N ALA A 133 -10.82 -1.78 -8.73
CA ALA A 133 -9.47 -1.40 -8.35
C ALA A 133 -8.81 -2.46 -7.46
N CYS A 134 -9.53 -2.97 -6.46
CA CYS A 134 -9.06 -4.07 -5.61
C CYS A 134 -8.78 -5.36 -6.39
N LYS A 135 -9.58 -5.67 -7.42
CA LYS A 135 -9.36 -6.80 -8.31
C LYS A 135 -8.04 -6.64 -9.08
N LEU A 136 -7.77 -5.48 -9.66
CA LEU A 136 -6.53 -5.20 -10.40
C LEU A 136 -5.28 -5.39 -9.53
N VAL A 137 -5.33 -5.00 -8.25
CA VAL A 137 -4.23 -5.25 -7.31
C VAL A 137 -4.00 -6.76 -7.14
N ARG A 138 -5.07 -7.53 -6.92
CA ARG A 138 -4.97 -9.00 -6.76
C ARG A 138 -4.48 -9.71 -8.02
N GLU A 139 -4.92 -9.30 -9.20
CA GLU A 139 -4.48 -9.85 -10.49
C GLU A 139 -2.98 -9.65 -10.74
N ARG A 140 -2.38 -8.64 -10.12
CA ARG A 140 -0.93 -8.39 -10.13
C ARG A 140 -0.17 -9.11 -9.02
N GLY A 141 -0.84 -10.00 -8.28
CA GLY A 141 -0.23 -10.70 -7.14
C GLY A 141 -0.03 -9.82 -5.91
N GLY A 142 -0.58 -8.60 -5.93
CA GLY A 142 -0.52 -7.66 -4.82
C GLY A 142 -1.63 -7.88 -3.79
N MET A 143 -1.48 -7.23 -2.64
CA MET A 143 -2.50 -7.14 -1.60
C MET A 143 -2.57 -5.74 -1.04
N ILE A 144 -3.77 -5.28 -0.72
CA ILE A 144 -3.97 -4.02 0.00
C ILE A 144 -3.75 -4.33 1.48
N ALA A 145 -2.81 -3.62 2.11
CA ALA A 145 -2.46 -3.88 3.50
C ALA A 145 -3.31 -3.06 4.48
N HIS A 146 -3.69 -1.83 4.10
CA HIS A 146 -4.35 -0.89 5.00
C HIS A 146 -4.91 0.30 4.19
N ILE A 147 -5.97 0.91 4.68
CA ILE A 147 -6.44 2.23 4.22
C ILE A 147 -6.63 3.16 5.40
N ASP A 148 -6.32 4.44 5.17
CA ASP A 148 -6.56 5.53 6.11
C ASP A 148 -7.17 6.70 5.34
N ALA A 149 -8.44 6.97 5.57
CA ALA A 149 -9.18 8.01 4.87
C ALA A 149 -9.73 9.05 5.85
N THR A 150 -9.69 10.31 5.40
CA THR A 150 -10.21 11.45 6.16
C THR A 150 -11.29 12.17 5.35
N VAL A 151 -12.49 12.24 5.91
CA VAL A 151 -13.58 13.03 5.34
C VAL A 151 -13.52 14.43 5.92
N VAL A 152 -13.48 15.45 5.05
CA VAL A 152 -13.49 16.86 5.44
C VAL A 152 -14.85 17.45 5.09
N CYS A 153 -15.72 17.72 6.07
CA CYS A 153 -17.05 18.31 5.86
C CYS A 153 -17.61 18.89 7.13
N GLU A 154 -18.42 19.95 7.00
CA GLU A 154 -19.19 20.50 8.12
C GLU A 154 -20.36 19.60 8.52
N ALA A 155 -21.00 18.99 7.51
CA ALA A 155 -22.11 18.05 7.62
C ALA A 155 -22.10 17.06 6.45
N PRO A 156 -22.65 15.84 6.63
CA PRO A 156 -23.20 15.28 7.86
C PRO A 156 -22.12 14.94 8.90
N LYS A 157 -22.52 14.68 10.14
CA LYS A 157 -21.57 14.18 11.16
C LYS A 157 -21.19 12.73 10.85
N VAL A 158 -19.94 12.49 10.49
CA VAL A 158 -19.42 11.18 10.08
C VAL A 158 -19.22 10.24 11.28
N GLY A 159 -18.89 10.78 12.45
CA GLY A 159 -18.56 10.00 13.65
C GLY A 159 -19.56 8.89 14.00
N PRO A 160 -20.89 9.15 14.03
CA PRO A 160 -21.90 8.14 14.33
C PRO A 160 -21.95 6.98 13.32
N HIS A 161 -21.49 7.20 12.08
CA HIS A 161 -21.54 6.25 10.98
C HIS A 161 -20.20 5.56 10.71
N ARG A 162 -19.16 5.92 11.46
CA ARG A 162 -17.76 5.47 11.25
C ARG A 162 -17.64 3.95 11.18
N GLU A 163 -18.24 3.22 12.12
CA GLU A 163 -18.11 1.76 12.16
C GLU A 163 -18.81 1.11 10.95
N ALA A 164 -20.01 1.55 10.61
CA ALA A 164 -20.71 1.05 9.42
C ALA A 164 -19.93 1.30 8.13
N ILE A 165 -19.29 2.48 8.00
CA ILE A 165 -18.40 2.80 6.87
C ILE A 165 -17.19 1.86 6.85
N ARG A 166 -16.53 1.64 7.99
CA ARG A 166 -15.39 0.73 8.10
C ARG A 166 -15.76 -0.69 7.71
N GLU A 167 -16.88 -1.21 8.21
CA GLU A 167 -17.39 -2.54 7.89
C GLU A 167 -17.69 -2.69 6.40
N SER A 168 -18.36 -1.70 5.79
CA SER A 168 -18.67 -1.69 4.37
C SER A 168 -17.39 -1.72 3.52
N LEU A 169 -16.45 -0.83 3.78
CA LEU A 169 -15.18 -0.76 3.05
C LEU A 169 -14.34 -2.04 3.26
N ALA A 170 -14.26 -2.56 4.48
CA ALA A 170 -13.55 -3.81 4.78
C ALA A 170 -14.12 -4.98 3.96
N ARG A 171 -15.44 -5.10 3.89
CA ARG A 171 -16.16 -6.11 3.09
C ARG A 171 -15.81 -5.97 1.60
N ILE A 172 -15.94 -4.77 1.03
CA ILE A 172 -15.72 -4.52 -0.40
C ILE A 172 -14.27 -4.81 -0.79
N MET A 173 -13.34 -4.37 0.04
CA MET A 173 -11.91 -4.50 -0.23
C MET A 173 -11.32 -5.86 0.16
N GLY A 174 -12.06 -6.66 0.93
CA GLY A 174 -11.57 -7.93 1.47
C GLY A 174 -10.49 -7.74 2.53
N LEU A 175 -10.63 -6.72 3.37
CA LEU A 175 -9.71 -6.40 4.46
C LEU A 175 -10.28 -6.79 5.83
N ASP A 176 -9.39 -7.06 6.78
CA ASP A 176 -9.75 -7.02 8.19
C ASP A 176 -10.15 -5.59 8.58
N ILE A 177 -11.21 -5.44 9.40
CA ILE A 177 -11.71 -4.13 9.83
C ILE A 177 -10.64 -3.32 10.58
N GLY A 178 -9.71 -3.98 11.27
CA GLY A 178 -8.57 -3.35 11.94
C GLY A 178 -7.58 -2.67 10.97
N ARG A 179 -7.73 -2.91 9.65
CA ARG A 179 -6.93 -2.31 8.59
C ARG A 179 -7.64 -1.18 7.84
N VAL A 180 -8.79 -0.74 8.34
CA VAL A 180 -9.60 0.35 7.76
C VAL A 180 -9.74 1.45 8.79
N ALA A 181 -9.08 2.58 8.56
CA ALA A 181 -9.18 3.78 9.39
C ALA A 181 -10.03 4.85 8.68
N ILE A 182 -11.04 5.37 9.39
CA ILE A 182 -11.88 6.49 8.93
C ILE A 182 -11.82 7.60 9.95
N LYS A 183 -11.38 8.76 9.49
CA LYS A 183 -11.29 10.01 10.27
C LYS A 183 -12.21 11.05 9.67
N ALA A 184 -12.62 12.02 10.46
CA ALA A 184 -13.40 13.15 10.00
C ALA A 184 -12.95 14.43 10.68
N THR A 185 -12.94 15.49 9.92
CA THR A 185 -12.70 16.86 10.40
C THR A 185 -13.63 17.83 9.67
N THR A 186 -13.69 19.06 10.16
CA THR A 186 -14.39 20.18 9.49
C THR A 186 -13.39 21.04 8.73
N THR A 187 -13.88 22.00 7.95
CA THR A 187 -13.08 23.08 7.37
C THR A 187 -12.90 24.26 8.33
N GLU A 188 -13.41 24.16 9.58
CA GLU A 188 -13.48 25.27 10.56
C GLU A 188 -14.25 26.50 10.00
N LYS A 189 -15.17 26.25 9.05
CA LYS A 189 -15.98 27.27 8.33
C LYS A 189 -15.16 28.22 7.45
N LEU A 190 -14.01 27.72 6.95
CA LEU A 190 -13.17 28.43 5.98
C LEU A 190 -13.76 28.34 4.57
#